data_08d531797ed98e7274eece86a90ba243
#
_entry.id   08d531797ed98e7274eece86a90ba243
#
_cell.length_a   1.000
_cell.length_b   1.000
_cell.length_c   1.000
_cell.angle_alpha   90.00
_cell.angle_beta   90.00
_cell.angle_gamma   90.00
#
_symmetry.space_group_name_H-M   'P 1'
#
loop_
_entity.id
_entity.type
_entity.pdbx_description
1 polymer ?
#
loop_
_entity_poly.entity_id
_entity_poly.type
_entity_poly.pdbx_seq_one_letter_code
_entity_poly.pdbx_strand_id
1 'polypeptide(L)'
;IYLIYENSPIYQTVEGEKIYENKLLIHFIENKLSDLVWNVLDNLFEEFKGGNNMIITKTHGSYVFLGEIITDLNLYDDDVRKFDEISKFKECGECTICYKECPTKAINEYKKNPNICTSYITQKKELTDIEIKLLKDKIFGCDVCQNKCPYNENISFSKIKEFKPLEFMENGKYEVYAEINNKAFKEKILPTSCGWRGKNIIKRNAIIRLHNRGVNIEKYKGDSPYLNKYIEILNK
;
A
#
# COMPACT_ATOMS: atom_id res chain seq x y z
N ILE A 1 -17.18 -1.98 7.75
CA ILE A 1 -17.65 -2.43 6.44
C ILE A 1 -16.55 -2.20 5.45
N TYR A 2 -16.08 -3.29 4.84
CA TYR A 2 -14.84 -3.25 4.11
C TYR A 2 -15.00 -3.82 2.74
N LEU A 3 -14.82 -3.00 1.80
CA LEU A 3 -14.44 -3.41 0.49
C LEU A 3 -13.68 -2.31 -0.15
N ILE A 4 -12.41 -2.51 -0.25
CA ILE A 4 -11.63 -1.58 -0.93
C ILE A 4 -11.01 -2.09 -2.12
N TYR A 5 -11.13 -1.30 -2.95
CA TYR A 5 -10.91 -1.47 -4.32
C TYR A 5 -9.97 -0.40 -4.83
N GLU A 6 -8.78 -0.79 -5.10
CA GLU A 6 -7.71 0.13 -5.46
C GLU A 6 -7.84 0.72 -6.88
N ASN A 7 -8.74 0.21 -7.70
CA ASN A 7 -8.91 0.66 -9.08
C ASN A 7 -10.37 0.72 -9.52
N SER A 8 -11.29 0.78 -8.59
CA SER A 8 -12.65 1.07 -8.96
C SER A 8 -12.79 2.56 -9.23
N PRO A 9 -13.42 2.99 -10.31
CA PRO A 9 -13.94 4.34 -10.45
C PRO A 9 -15.09 4.48 -9.45
N ILE A 10 -14.76 4.51 -8.17
CA ILE A 10 -15.72 4.51 -7.09
C ILE A 10 -16.21 5.89 -7.01
N TYR A 11 -16.47 6.72 -7.36
CA TYR A 11 -17.07 8.03 -7.21
C TYR A 11 -16.96 8.89 -8.46
N GLN A 12 -17.98 8.87 -9.20
CA GLN A 12 -18.44 10.08 -9.80
C GLN A 12 -19.80 10.41 -9.19
N THR A 13 -19.78 11.14 -8.12
CA THR A 13 -20.94 11.91 -7.73
C THR A 13 -20.83 13.24 -8.37
N VAL A 14 -21.65 13.49 -9.31
CA VAL A 14 -22.20 14.82 -9.54
C VAL A 14 -23.65 14.58 -9.89
N GLU A 15 -24.53 15.12 -9.05
CA GLU A 15 -25.95 15.29 -9.35
C GLU A 15 -26.76 14.01 -9.63
N GLY A 16 -26.71 13.05 -8.72
CA GLY A 16 -27.79 12.06 -8.59
C GLY A 16 -27.82 10.93 -9.59
N GLU A 17 -26.86 10.75 -10.47
CA GLU A 17 -26.88 9.66 -11.43
C GLU A 17 -25.61 8.80 -11.37
N LYS A 18 -25.82 7.52 -11.07
CA LYS A 18 -24.87 6.41 -11.11
C LYS A 18 -23.67 6.51 -10.17
N ILE A 19 -23.92 6.15 -8.96
CA ILE A 19 -22.89 6.10 -7.93
C ILE A 19 -22.01 4.85 -8.01
N TYR A 20 -22.44 3.76 -8.64
CA TYR A 20 -21.72 2.49 -8.56
C TYR A 20 -21.71 1.72 -9.88
N GLU A 21 -20.55 1.57 -10.49
CA GLU A 21 -20.32 0.56 -11.53
C GLU A 21 -19.85 -0.79 -10.93
N ASN A 22 -19.67 -0.89 -9.63
CA ASN A 22 -19.23 -2.11 -8.97
C ASN A 22 -20.43 -3.00 -8.65
N LYS A 23 -20.60 -4.04 -9.43
CA LYS A 23 -21.69 -5.03 -9.28
C LYS A 23 -21.74 -5.67 -7.88
N LEU A 24 -20.59 -5.76 -7.19
CA LEU A 24 -20.52 -6.34 -5.86
C LEU A 24 -21.15 -5.41 -4.82
N LEU A 25 -20.90 -4.13 -4.92
CA LEU A 25 -21.47 -3.14 -4.00
C LEU A 25 -22.97 -2.96 -4.25
N ILE A 26 -23.42 -2.97 -5.50
CA ILE A 26 -24.84 -2.94 -5.86
C ILE A 26 -25.55 -4.19 -5.31
N HIS A 27 -24.97 -5.37 -5.52
CA HIS A 27 -25.52 -6.61 -4.98
C HIS A 27 -25.62 -6.61 -3.46
N PHE A 28 -24.64 -6.03 -2.81
CA PHE A 28 -24.59 -5.86 -1.37
C PHE A 28 -25.69 -4.92 -0.83
N ILE A 29 -25.96 -3.84 -1.55
CA ILE A 29 -27.04 -2.88 -1.21
C ILE A 29 -28.41 -3.48 -1.52
N GLU A 30 -28.58 -4.13 -2.65
CA GLU A 30 -29.85 -4.72 -3.09
C GLU A 30 -30.33 -5.89 -2.23
N ASN A 31 -29.44 -6.68 -1.70
CA ASN A 31 -29.76 -7.86 -0.86
C ASN A 31 -29.91 -7.54 0.64
N LYS A 32 -30.17 -6.29 0.97
CA LYS A 32 -30.47 -5.85 2.35
C LYS A 32 -29.48 -6.36 3.39
N LEU A 33 -28.18 -6.32 3.07
CA LEU A 33 -27.12 -6.34 4.07
C LEU A 33 -27.25 -7.35 5.24
N SER A 34 -28.22 -8.33 5.22
CA SER A 34 -28.56 -9.02 6.43
C SER A 34 -27.46 -9.94 6.96
N ASP A 35 -27.10 -10.98 6.23
CA ASP A 35 -26.25 -12.00 6.84
C ASP A 35 -24.75 -11.84 6.50
N LEU A 36 -24.45 -11.35 5.31
CA LEU A 36 -23.06 -11.16 4.90
C LEU A 36 -22.42 -10.00 5.65
N VAL A 37 -23.18 -8.95 5.92
CA VAL A 37 -22.71 -7.80 6.71
C VAL A 37 -22.45 -8.16 8.15
N TRP A 38 -23.35 -8.91 8.76
CA TRP A 38 -23.14 -9.37 10.14
C TRP A 38 -21.91 -10.28 10.23
N ASN A 39 -21.73 -11.20 9.31
CA ASN A 39 -20.53 -12.03 9.28
C ASN A 39 -19.25 -11.22 9.01
N VAL A 40 -19.34 -10.16 8.21
CA VAL A 40 -18.21 -9.24 7.98
C VAL A 40 -18.01 -8.36 9.21
N LEU A 41 -19.05 -7.83 9.81
CA LEU A 41 -18.95 -7.01 11.02
C LEU A 41 -18.40 -7.82 12.20
N ASP A 42 -18.86 -9.03 12.43
CA ASP A 42 -18.34 -9.91 13.49
C ASP A 42 -16.84 -10.15 13.34
N ASN A 43 -16.35 -10.34 12.12
CA ASN A 43 -14.91 -10.44 11.86
C ASN A 43 -14.15 -9.13 12.06
N LEU A 44 -14.82 -7.98 11.99
CA LEU A 44 -14.24 -6.66 12.17
C LEU A 44 -14.05 -6.28 13.63
N PHE A 45 -14.90 -6.76 14.51
CA PHE A 45 -14.78 -6.52 15.95
C PHE A 45 -13.53 -7.20 16.56
N GLU A 46 -12.89 -8.06 15.82
CA GLU A 46 -11.63 -8.70 16.21
C GLU A 46 -10.37 -7.99 15.70
N GLU A 47 -10.51 -6.77 15.19
CA GLU A 47 -9.39 -5.97 14.70
C GLU A 47 -8.63 -5.26 15.80
N PHE A 48 -7.35 -5.08 15.57
CA PHE A 48 -6.52 -4.26 16.43
C PHE A 48 -5.46 -3.49 15.64
N LYS A 49 -4.98 -2.41 16.22
CA LYS A 49 -3.86 -1.65 15.69
C LYS A 49 -2.55 -2.29 16.12
N GLY A 50 -1.83 -2.85 15.17
CA GLY A 50 -0.54 -3.48 15.42
C GLY A 50 0.58 -2.49 15.74
N GLY A 51 1.67 -3.00 16.29
CA GLY A 51 2.91 -2.25 16.51
C GLY A 51 3.49 -1.66 15.23
N ASN A 52 3.22 -2.29 14.08
CA ASN A 52 3.56 -1.80 12.74
C ASN A 52 2.69 -0.63 12.26
N ASN A 53 1.73 -0.18 13.05
CA ASN A 53 0.78 0.89 12.74
C ASN A 53 -0.26 0.54 11.68
N MET A 54 -0.46 -0.73 11.39
CA MET A 54 -1.50 -1.23 10.50
C MET A 54 -2.69 -1.75 11.31
N ILE A 55 -3.86 -1.77 10.70
CA ILE A 55 -4.98 -2.53 11.24
C ILE A 55 -4.73 -4.00 10.94
N ILE A 56 -4.92 -4.84 11.92
CA ILE A 56 -4.70 -6.29 11.84
C ILE A 56 -6.00 -7.00 12.16
N THR A 57 -6.42 -7.86 11.25
CA THR A 57 -7.56 -8.75 11.45
C THR A 57 -7.07 -10.16 11.76
N LYS A 58 -7.86 -10.95 12.47
CA LYS A 58 -7.51 -12.34 12.78
C LYS A 58 -7.45 -13.23 11.53
N THR A 59 -8.31 -12.97 10.55
CA THR A 59 -8.44 -13.82 9.36
C THR A 59 -7.46 -13.46 8.24
N HIS A 60 -7.21 -12.16 8.02
CA HIS A 60 -6.44 -11.68 6.89
C HIS A 60 -5.17 -10.91 7.29
N GLY A 61 -4.84 -10.91 8.58
CA GLY A 61 -3.71 -10.13 9.08
C GLY A 61 -3.85 -8.65 8.76
N SER A 62 -2.77 -8.02 8.35
CA SER A 62 -2.74 -6.61 7.96
C SER A 62 -2.85 -6.38 6.43
N TYR A 63 -3.00 -7.43 5.64
CA TYR A 63 -3.18 -7.32 4.18
C TYR A 63 -4.64 -7.10 3.82
N VAL A 64 -5.19 -6.04 4.35
CA VAL A 64 -6.58 -5.62 4.13
C VAL A 64 -6.63 -4.20 3.62
N PHE A 65 -7.59 -3.93 2.76
CA PHE A 65 -7.97 -2.59 2.39
C PHE A 65 -9.16 -2.16 3.23
N LEU A 66 -9.17 -0.91 3.66
CA LEU A 66 -10.26 -0.35 4.44
C LEU A 66 -11.19 0.44 3.54
N GLY A 67 -12.50 0.28 3.70
CA GLY A 67 -13.53 1.08 3.05
C GLY A 67 -14.57 1.54 4.03
N GLU A 68 -15.22 2.61 3.67
CA GLU A 68 -16.29 3.19 4.46
C GLU A 68 -17.56 3.30 3.63
N ILE A 69 -18.69 2.96 4.23
CA ILE A 69 -20.01 3.18 3.65
C ILE A 69 -20.75 4.16 4.56
N ILE A 70 -21.15 5.28 3.99
CA ILE A 70 -22.00 6.24 4.67
C ILE A 70 -23.46 5.86 4.36
N THR A 71 -24.27 5.71 5.40
CA THR A 71 -25.68 5.34 5.29
C THR A 71 -26.51 6.08 6.34
N ASP A 72 -27.76 6.34 6.04
CA ASP A 72 -28.76 6.85 6.95
C ASP A 72 -29.51 5.74 7.69
N LEU A 73 -29.22 4.49 7.40
CA LEU A 73 -29.77 3.35 8.13
C LEU A 73 -29.23 3.36 9.55
N ASN A 74 -30.12 3.22 10.52
CA ASN A 74 -29.72 3.01 11.90
C ASN A 74 -29.28 1.54 12.09
N LEU A 75 -27.98 1.32 11.99
CA LEU A 75 -27.34 0.00 12.13
C LEU A 75 -26.71 -0.17 13.54
N TYR A 76 -27.09 0.69 14.47
CA TYR A 76 -26.49 0.67 15.81
C TYR A 76 -26.97 -0.54 16.59
N ASP A 77 -26.03 -1.40 16.90
CA ASP A 77 -26.03 -2.14 18.16
C ASP A 77 -25.13 -1.33 19.14
N ASP A 78 -25.47 -1.30 20.42
CA ASP A 78 -24.89 -0.42 21.44
C ASP A 78 -23.39 -0.63 21.72
N ASP A 79 -22.70 -1.44 20.95
CA ASP A 79 -21.30 -1.82 21.14
C ASP A 79 -20.33 -0.93 20.33
N VAL A 80 -20.46 0.38 20.54
CA VAL A 80 -19.47 1.35 20.02
C VAL A 80 -18.17 1.17 20.80
N ARG A 81 -17.19 0.48 20.22
CA ARG A 81 -15.84 0.41 20.78
C ARG A 81 -15.30 1.83 21.00
N LYS A 82 -14.92 2.14 22.22
CA LYS A 82 -14.28 3.42 22.53
C LYS A 82 -12.90 3.44 21.86
N PHE A 83 -12.61 4.52 21.15
CA PHE A 83 -11.36 4.75 20.41
C PHE A 83 -10.10 4.51 21.25
N ASP A 84 -10.18 4.73 22.55
CA ASP A 84 -9.08 4.54 23.49
C ASP A 84 -8.63 3.07 23.65
N GLU A 85 -9.48 2.11 23.35
CA GLU A 85 -9.14 0.69 23.41
C GLU A 85 -8.36 0.22 22.19
N ILE A 86 -8.52 0.89 21.05
CA ILE A 86 -7.80 0.60 19.80
C ILE A 86 -6.34 1.13 19.85
N SER A 87 -6.03 2.03 20.78
CA SER A 87 -4.71 2.66 20.88
C SER A 87 -3.64 1.81 21.55
N LYS A 88 -4.02 0.75 22.22
CA LYS A 88 -3.12 -0.12 22.98
C LYS A 88 -2.81 -1.39 22.21
N PHE A 89 -1.56 -1.59 21.87
CA PHE A 89 -1.05 -2.79 21.20
C PHE A 89 -1.12 -4.05 22.09
N LYS A 90 -2.21 -4.23 22.81
CA LYS A 90 -2.38 -5.30 23.79
C LYS A 90 -2.17 -6.67 23.16
N GLU A 91 -2.67 -6.85 21.95
CA GLU A 91 -2.59 -8.09 21.19
C GLU A 91 -1.17 -8.40 20.70
N CYS A 92 -0.34 -7.39 20.52
CA CYS A 92 1.07 -7.58 20.19
C CYS A 92 1.89 -8.06 21.39
N GLY A 93 1.45 -7.80 22.63
CA GLY A 93 2.19 -8.15 23.83
C GLY A 93 3.65 -7.64 23.77
N GLU A 94 4.59 -8.50 24.08
CA GLU A 94 6.03 -8.22 24.05
C GLU A 94 6.66 -8.29 22.64
N CYS A 95 5.87 -8.48 21.58
CA CYS A 95 6.39 -8.61 20.23
C CYS A 95 6.96 -7.28 19.70
N THR A 96 8.22 -7.31 19.26
CA THR A 96 8.93 -6.14 18.69
C THR A 96 9.48 -6.40 17.28
N ILE A 97 9.01 -7.43 16.59
CA ILE A 97 9.56 -7.86 15.31
C ILE A 97 9.49 -6.72 14.27
N CYS A 98 8.35 -6.06 14.11
CA CYS A 98 8.22 -4.95 13.16
C CYS A 98 9.17 -3.78 13.46
N TYR A 99 9.47 -3.51 14.72
CA TYR A 99 10.43 -2.48 15.12
C TYR A 99 11.87 -2.87 14.77
N LYS A 100 12.23 -4.14 15.00
CA LYS A 100 13.57 -4.67 14.67
C LYS A 100 13.81 -4.71 13.18
N GLU A 101 12.81 -5.12 12.42
CA GLU A 101 12.89 -5.29 10.96
C GLU A 101 12.78 -3.98 10.17
N CYS A 102 12.20 -2.92 10.74
CA CYS A 102 12.06 -1.64 10.05
C CYS A 102 13.43 -1.09 9.60
N PRO A 103 13.68 -0.96 8.29
CA PRO A 103 15.01 -0.60 7.79
C PRO A 103 15.44 0.82 8.14
N THR A 104 14.49 1.70 8.40
CA THR A 104 14.73 3.11 8.75
C THR A 104 14.39 3.43 10.21
N LYS A 105 13.91 2.44 10.96
CA LYS A 105 13.39 2.65 12.32
C LYS A 105 12.28 3.71 12.39
N ALA A 106 11.54 3.86 11.30
CA ALA A 106 10.36 4.74 11.22
C ALA A 106 9.29 4.39 12.25
N ILE A 107 9.24 3.12 12.63
CA ILE A 107 8.47 2.60 13.76
C ILE A 107 9.41 2.02 14.79
N ASN A 108 9.17 2.31 16.04
CA ASN A 108 9.90 1.78 17.20
C ASN A 108 9.01 1.89 18.45
N GLU A 109 9.53 1.41 19.54
CA GLU A 109 8.84 1.33 20.83
C GLU A 109 8.32 2.68 21.35
N TYR A 110 9.04 3.75 21.04
CA TYR A 110 8.77 5.06 21.60
C TYR A 110 7.98 5.99 20.68
N LYS A 111 8.17 5.86 19.37
CA LYS A 111 7.55 6.76 18.39
C LYS A 111 7.41 6.14 17.01
N LYS A 112 6.56 6.78 16.23
CA LYS A 112 6.39 6.53 14.81
C LYS A 112 6.70 7.81 14.04
N ASN A 113 7.58 7.69 13.04
CA ASN A 113 7.96 8.81 12.20
C ASN A 113 7.75 8.44 10.72
N PRO A 114 6.59 8.80 10.14
CA PRO A 114 6.29 8.49 8.75
C PRO A 114 7.25 9.16 7.76
N ASN A 115 7.88 10.29 8.14
CA ASN A 115 8.76 11.04 7.23
C ASN A 115 10.06 10.30 6.89
N ILE A 116 10.46 9.32 7.68
CA ILE A 116 11.62 8.46 7.40
C ILE A 116 11.20 7.05 6.97
N CYS A 117 9.90 6.77 6.83
CA CYS A 117 9.44 5.48 6.35
C CYS A 117 9.89 5.24 4.91
N THR A 118 10.44 4.07 4.63
CA THR A 118 10.89 3.73 3.26
C THR A 118 9.74 3.83 2.25
N SER A 119 8.52 3.47 2.63
CA SER A 119 7.35 3.64 1.77
C SER A 119 7.16 5.11 1.37
N TYR A 120 7.27 6.03 2.30
CA TYR A 120 7.21 7.46 2.01
C TYR A 120 8.41 7.93 1.16
N ILE A 121 9.62 7.49 1.49
CA ILE A 121 10.83 7.85 0.74
C ILE A 121 10.72 7.44 -0.73
N THR A 122 10.15 6.26 -1.04
CA THR A 122 9.93 5.83 -2.43
C THR A 122 9.09 6.80 -3.24
N GLN A 123 8.27 7.61 -2.58
CA GLN A 123 7.29 8.51 -3.18
C GLN A 123 7.73 9.98 -3.21
N LYS A 124 8.80 10.34 -2.53
CA LYS A 124 9.32 11.71 -2.53
C LYS A 124 9.81 12.12 -3.91
N LYS A 125 9.59 13.38 -4.27
CA LYS A 125 10.10 13.95 -5.52
C LYS A 125 11.62 14.10 -5.48
N GLU A 126 12.14 14.66 -4.41
CA GLU A 126 13.58 14.83 -4.21
C GLU A 126 14.05 13.97 -3.04
N LEU A 127 15.20 13.33 -3.22
CA LEU A 127 15.86 12.51 -2.20
C LEU A 127 17.19 13.13 -1.81
N THR A 128 17.49 13.07 -0.54
CA THR A 128 18.84 13.29 -0.01
C THR A 128 19.71 12.06 -0.25
N ASP A 129 21.04 12.20 -0.14
CA ASP A 129 21.98 11.09 -0.28
C ASP A 129 21.72 9.96 0.73
N ILE A 130 21.26 10.32 1.94
CA ILE A 130 20.87 9.34 2.96
C ILE A 130 19.64 8.57 2.49
N GLU A 131 18.63 9.23 1.96
CA GLU A 131 17.39 8.61 1.48
C GLU A 131 17.63 7.73 0.26
N ILE A 132 18.55 8.10 -0.64
CA ILE A 132 18.99 7.25 -1.76
C ILE A 132 19.53 5.91 -1.24
N LYS A 133 20.38 5.95 -0.21
CA LYS A 133 20.92 4.74 0.44
C LYS A 133 19.84 3.92 1.15
N LEU A 134 18.84 4.58 1.73
CA LEU A 134 17.73 3.92 2.43
C LEU A 134 16.71 3.25 1.51
N LEU A 135 16.62 3.66 0.25
CA LEU A 135 15.74 3.03 -0.74
C LEU A 135 16.09 1.55 -0.97
N LYS A 136 17.38 1.20 -0.90
CA LYS A 136 17.89 -0.16 -1.14
C LYS A 136 17.29 -0.78 -2.42
N ASP A 137 16.30 -1.67 -2.23
CA ASP A 137 15.69 -2.47 -3.29
C ASP A 137 14.23 -2.11 -3.59
N LYS A 138 13.73 -1.03 -3.05
CA LYS A 138 12.33 -0.65 -3.21
C LYS A 138 12.11 0.28 -4.40
N ILE A 139 11.16 -0.09 -5.26
CA ILE A 139 10.69 0.80 -6.34
C ILE A 139 9.54 1.67 -5.84
N PHE A 140 8.58 1.07 -5.14
CA PHE A 140 7.43 1.76 -4.57
C PHE A 140 6.91 1.01 -3.35
N GLY A 141 6.53 1.73 -2.29
CA GLY A 141 6.03 1.11 -1.07
C GLY A 141 7.09 0.37 -0.25
N CYS A 142 6.69 -0.17 0.90
CA CYS A 142 7.53 -0.98 1.76
C CYS A 142 6.67 -1.76 2.75
N ASP A 143 6.71 -3.09 2.68
CA ASP A 143 5.91 -3.98 3.51
C ASP A 143 6.74 -4.76 4.54
N VAL A 144 7.99 -4.33 4.81
CA VAL A 144 8.91 -5.07 5.70
C VAL A 144 8.28 -5.30 7.08
N CYS A 145 7.61 -4.30 7.63
CA CYS A 145 6.95 -4.42 8.93
C CYS A 145 5.70 -5.33 8.92
N GLN A 146 5.09 -5.54 7.76
CA GLN A 146 3.97 -6.45 7.57
C GLN A 146 4.43 -7.87 7.27
N ASN A 147 5.41 -8.03 6.37
CA ASN A 147 5.90 -9.33 5.91
C ASN A 147 6.47 -10.20 7.04
N LYS A 148 6.90 -9.58 8.12
CA LYS A 148 7.47 -10.26 9.29
C LYS A 148 6.52 -10.32 10.49
N CYS A 149 5.31 -9.80 10.33
CA CYS A 149 4.31 -9.81 11.40
C CYS A 149 3.76 -11.23 11.58
N PRO A 150 3.77 -11.81 12.80
CA PRO A 150 3.21 -13.14 13.04
C PRO A 150 1.75 -13.27 12.67
N TYR A 151 0.97 -12.18 12.76
CA TYR A 151 -0.42 -12.17 12.35
C TYR A 151 -0.64 -12.25 10.83
N ASN A 152 0.44 -12.14 10.04
CA ASN A 152 0.41 -12.35 8.60
C ASN A 152 0.89 -13.75 8.20
N GLU A 153 1.22 -14.59 9.17
CA GLU A 153 1.51 -16.01 8.92
C GLU A 153 0.19 -16.76 8.75
N ASN A 154 0.16 -17.67 7.77
CA ASN A 154 -1.00 -18.55 7.51
C ASN A 154 -2.33 -17.85 7.19
N ILE A 155 -2.28 -16.62 6.72
CA ILE A 155 -3.47 -15.90 6.27
C ILE A 155 -3.99 -16.43 4.94
N SER A 156 -5.30 -16.29 4.74
CA SER A 156 -5.93 -16.60 3.45
C SER A 156 -5.89 -15.39 2.53
N PHE A 157 -5.35 -15.56 1.33
CA PHE A 157 -5.43 -14.53 0.31
C PHE A 157 -6.79 -14.50 -0.37
N SER A 158 -7.21 -13.32 -0.78
CA SER A 158 -8.45 -13.13 -1.51
C SER A 158 -8.48 -13.96 -2.80
N LYS A 159 -9.65 -14.58 -3.07
CA LYS A 159 -9.90 -15.28 -4.34
C LYS A 159 -10.39 -14.33 -5.45
N ILE A 160 -10.62 -13.08 -5.15
CA ILE A 160 -11.06 -12.04 -6.07
C ILE A 160 -9.97 -11.80 -7.10
N LYS A 161 -10.31 -11.91 -8.38
CA LYS A 161 -9.31 -11.84 -9.48
C LYS A 161 -8.64 -10.46 -9.56
N GLU A 162 -9.38 -9.42 -9.22
CA GLU A 162 -8.95 -8.03 -9.24
C GLU A 162 -7.85 -7.73 -8.19
N PHE A 163 -7.75 -8.54 -7.14
CA PHE A 163 -6.69 -8.45 -6.15
C PHE A 163 -5.42 -9.22 -6.51
N LYS A 164 -5.43 -9.94 -7.62
CA LYS A 164 -4.21 -10.61 -8.08
C LYS A 164 -3.21 -9.57 -8.59
N PRO A 165 -1.92 -9.74 -8.28
CA PRO A 165 -0.89 -8.90 -8.87
C PRO A 165 -0.96 -8.91 -10.39
N LEU A 166 -0.69 -7.78 -11.00
CA LEU A 166 -0.57 -7.72 -12.45
C LEU A 166 0.70 -8.46 -12.89
N GLU A 167 0.63 -9.20 -13.98
CA GLU A 167 1.72 -10.06 -14.48
C GLU A 167 3.08 -9.33 -14.55
N PHE A 168 3.08 -8.07 -14.97
CA PHE A 168 4.31 -7.29 -15.05
C PHE A 168 4.90 -6.94 -13.67
N MET A 169 4.09 -6.97 -12.59
CA MET A 169 4.55 -6.76 -11.22
C MET A 169 5.16 -8.02 -10.62
N GLU A 170 4.62 -9.20 -10.95
CA GLU A 170 5.15 -10.49 -10.47
C GLU A 170 6.48 -10.83 -11.11
N ASN A 171 6.59 -10.66 -12.44
CA ASN A 171 7.71 -11.09 -13.25
C ASN A 171 8.61 -9.92 -13.70
N GLY A 172 8.33 -8.72 -13.25
CA GLY A 172 9.01 -7.51 -13.71
C GLY A 172 10.47 -7.46 -13.32
N LYS A 173 11.37 -7.47 -14.32
CA LYS A 173 12.76 -7.08 -14.12
C LYS A 173 12.82 -5.58 -13.84
N TYR A 174 13.78 -5.14 -13.04
CA TYR A 174 13.91 -3.72 -12.67
C TYR A 174 14.17 -2.83 -13.89
N GLU A 175 14.79 -3.38 -14.93
CA GLU A 175 15.02 -2.74 -16.21
C GLU A 175 13.70 -2.29 -16.86
N VAL A 176 12.65 -3.08 -16.77
CA VAL A 176 11.32 -2.75 -17.32
C VAL A 176 10.82 -1.44 -16.73
N TYR A 177 11.01 -1.23 -15.42
CA TYR A 177 10.61 0.03 -14.77
C TYR A 177 11.55 1.19 -15.10
N ALA A 178 12.84 0.94 -15.25
CA ALA A 178 13.81 1.96 -15.66
C ALA A 178 13.59 2.44 -17.10
N GLU A 179 13.12 1.55 -17.98
CA GLU A 179 12.91 1.80 -19.41
C GLU A 179 11.48 2.21 -19.76
N ILE A 180 10.55 2.22 -18.79
CA ILE A 180 9.15 2.46 -19.05
C ILE A 180 8.91 3.78 -19.81
N ASN A 181 8.22 3.69 -20.94
CA ASN A 181 7.83 4.83 -21.74
C ASN A 181 6.46 5.39 -21.33
N ASN A 182 6.03 6.48 -21.97
CA ASN A 182 4.75 7.14 -21.63
C ASN A 182 3.54 6.25 -21.88
N LYS A 183 3.56 5.45 -22.95
CA LYS A 183 2.45 4.58 -23.29
C LYS A 183 2.32 3.46 -22.25
N ALA A 184 3.39 2.73 -22.00
CA ALA A 184 3.41 1.66 -21.01
C ALA A 184 3.12 2.15 -19.58
N PHE A 185 3.58 3.36 -19.24
CA PHE A 185 3.23 3.98 -17.96
C PHE A 185 1.72 4.23 -17.84
N LYS A 186 1.10 4.83 -18.85
CA LYS A 186 -0.34 5.11 -18.85
C LYS A 186 -1.19 3.85 -18.80
N GLU A 187 -0.78 2.81 -19.51
CA GLU A 187 -1.54 1.56 -19.61
C GLU A 187 -1.36 0.64 -18.40
N LYS A 188 -0.16 0.59 -17.82
CA LYS A 188 0.20 -0.42 -16.80
C LYS A 188 0.36 0.15 -15.40
N ILE A 189 0.97 1.32 -15.25
CA ILE A 189 1.33 1.86 -13.93
C ILE A 189 0.32 2.88 -13.43
N LEU A 190 -0.13 3.78 -14.31
CA LEU A 190 -1.03 4.86 -13.92
C LEU A 190 -2.34 4.37 -13.26
N PRO A 191 -2.95 3.25 -13.69
CA PRO A 191 -4.13 2.70 -13.03
C PRO A 191 -3.86 2.05 -11.66
N THR A 192 -2.61 1.96 -11.22
CA THR A 192 -2.24 1.33 -9.95
C THR A 192 -1.91 2.37 -8.89
N SER A 193 -1.80 1.95 -7.63
CA SER A 193 -1.37 2.78 -6.50
C SER A 193 0.01 3.44 -6.69
N CYS A 194 0.83 2.91 -7.61
CA CYS A 194 2.15 3.50 -7.93
C CYS A 194 2.07 4.68 -8.90
N GLY A 195 0.98 4.82 -9.65
CA GLY A 195 0.90 5.73 -10.80
C GLY A 195 0.82 7.21 -10.44
N TRP A 196 0.20 7.53 -9.32
CA TRP A 196 -0.12 8.91 -8.94
C TRP A 196 1.09 9.84 -8.77
N ARG A 197 2.27 9.28 -8.48
CA ARG A 197 3.52 10.06 -8.35
C ARG A 197 4.23 10.32 -9.66
N GLY A 198 3.77 9.69 -10.74
CA GLY A 198 4.30 9.87 -12.07
C GLY A 198 5.48 8.98 -12.42
N LYS A 199 5.70 8.83 -13.70
CA LYS A 199 6.66 7.93 -14.32
C LYS A 199 8.09 8.10 -13.80
N ASN A 200 8.56 9.34 -13.66
CA ASN A 200 9.96 9.61 -13.34
C ASN A 200 10.37 9.18 -11.94
N ILE A 201 9.43 9.17 -10.98
CA ILE A 201 9.67 8.63 -9.63
C ILE A 201 9.95 7.12 -9.71
N ILE A 202 9.12 6.38 -10.43
CA ILE A 202 9.28 4.93 -10.62
C ILE A 202 10.62 4.63 -11.33
N LYS A 203 10.92 5.35 -12.42
CA LYS A 203 12.17 5.18 -13.16
C LYS A 203 13.38 5.46 -12.28
N ARG A 204 13.39 6.57 -11.52
CA ARG A 204 14.46 6.91 -10.60
C ARG A 204 14.72 5.79 -9.59
N ASN A 205 13.67 5.27 -8.96
CA ASN A 205 13.82 4.22 -7.95
C ASN A 205 14.35 2.92 -8.57
N ALA A 206 13.90 2.58 -9.77
CA ALA A 206 14.43 1.44 -10.51
C ALA A 206 15.91 1.62 -10.90
N ILE A 207 16.31 2.81 -11.34
CA ILE A 207 17.71 3.15 -11.66
C ILE A 207 18.60 3.03 -10.42
N ILE A 208 18.17 3.58 -9.27
CA ILE A 208 18.89 3.45 -8.00
C ILE A 208 19.05 1.96 -7.63
N ARG A 209 18.00 1.18 -7.81
CA ARG A 209 18.04 -0.26 -7.54
C ARG A 209 19.03 -0.99 -8.45
N LEU A 210 19.04 -0.67 -9.73
CA LEU A 210 19.95 -1.27 -10.70
C LEU A 210 21.41 -0.92 -10.39
N HIS A 211 21.68 0.34 -10.06
CA HIS A 211 23.00 0.80 -9.61
C HIS A 211 23.46 0.00 -8.38
N ASN A 212 22.62 -0.15 -7.37
CA ASN A 212 22.93 -0.92 -6.15
C ASN A 212 23.24 -2.41 -6.43
N ARG A 213 22.88 -2.92 -7.61
CA ARG A 213 23.21 -4.26 -8.10
C ARG A 213 24.43 -4.30 -9.02
N GLY A 214 25.14 -3.19 -9.17
CA GLY A 214 26.31 -3.10 -10.03
C GLY A 214 25.99 -3.01 -11.52
N VAL A 215 24.74 -2.71 -11.89
CA VAL A 215 24.37 -2.52 -13.30
C VAL A 215 24.81 -1.14 -13.76
N ASN A 216 25.44 -1.06 -14.94
CA ASN A 216 25.76 0.22 -15.55
C ASN A 216 24.48 0.99 -15.90
N ILE A 217 24.30 2.15 -15.25
CA ILE A 217 23.11 2.98 -15.36
C ILE A 217 23.24 4.12 -16.37
N GLU A 218 24.42 4.34 -16.96
CA GLU A 218 24.66 5.41 -17.97
C GLU A 218 23.70 5.29 -19.16
N LYS A 219 23.34 4.08 -19.55
CA LYS A 219 22.40 3.81 -20.64
C LYS A 219 20.98 4.41 -20.40
N TYR A 220 20.66 4.80 -19.16
CA TYR A 220 19.36 5.41 -18.83
C TYR A 220 19.38 6.93 -18.86
N LYS A 221 20.52 7.56 -19.17
CA LYS A 221 20.58 8.99 -19.47
C LYS A 221 19.79 9.30 -20.73
N GLY A 222 19.10 10.43 -20.72
CA GLY A 222 18.28 10.85 -21.84
C GLY A 222 17.72 12.26 -21.63
N ASP A 223 16.54 12.54 -22.18
CA ASP A 223 15.93 13.87 -22.19
C ASP A 223 15.42 14.36 -20.82
N SER A 224 15.48 13.55 -19.79
CA SER A 224 15.01 13.92 -18.47
C SER A 224 16.14 14.47 -17.59
N PRO A 225 16.24 15.79 -17.39
CA PRO A 225 17.23 16.38 -16.49
C PRO A 225 17.12 15.83 -15.06
N TYR A 226 15.89 15.50 -14.64
CA TYR A 226 15.61 14.89 -13.35
C TYR A 226 16.30 13.53 -13.17
N LEU A 227 16.20 12.63 -14.14
CA LEU A 227 16.84 11.32 -14.07
C LEU A 227 18.37 11.42 -14.22
N ASN A 228 18.84 12.28 -15.13
CA ASN A 228 20.26 12.51 -15.34
C ASN A 228 20.96 12.98 -14.05
N LYS A 229 20.32 13.88 -13.30
CA LYS A 229 20.79 14.32 -11.98
C LYS A 229 21.06 13.13 -11.04
N TYR A 230 20.13 12.18 -10.94
CA TYR A 230 20.31 11.01 -10.08
C TYR A 230 21.38 10.06 -10.58
N ILE A 231 21.52 9.87 -11.89
CA ILE A 231 22.58 9.05 -12.49
C ILE A 231 23.96 9.64 -12.17
N GLU A 232 24.10 10.97 -12.25
CA GLU A 232 25.34 11.66 -11.90
C GLU A 232 25.67 11.58 -10.41
N ILE A 233 24.68 11.64 -9.54
CA ILE A 233 24.87 11.46 -8.08
C ILE A 233 25.35 10.05 -7.76
N LEU A 234 24.78 9.05 -8.41
CA LEU A 234 25.10 7.64 -8.17
C LEU A 234 26.47 7.22 -8.69
N ASN A 235 26.98 7.88 -9.71
CA ASN A 235 28.29 7.57 -10.33
C ASN A 235 29.46 8.33 -9.70
N LYS A 236 29.21 9.16 -8.70
CA LYS A 236 30.26 9.85 -7.90
C LYS A 236 30.76 8.93 -6.78
#